data_97829b7007387863744bec2d414afee9
#
_entry.id   97829b7007387863744bec2d414afee9
#
_cell.length_a   1.000
_cell.length_b   1.000
_cell.length_c   1.000
_cell.angle_alpha   90.00
_cell.angle_beta   90.00
_cell.angle_gamma   90.00
#
_symmetry.space_group_name_H-M   'P 1'
#
loop_
_entity.id
_entity.type
_entity.pdbx_description
1 polymer ?
#
loop_
_entity_poly.entity_id
_entity_poly.type
_entity_poly.pdbx_seq_one_letter_code
_entity_poly.pdbx_strand_id
1 'polypeptide(L)'
;MTVAMVGMGWHSWLFREEMKALLGDINILHPRIVSYDIMQEEISKLSGAALLDEVLILGGHSIFPESSESQNSLCETIAEWAIKNFEKGDFAVRTRKIGELPDTISGRSFENKVGKAVSSSGLSVNLESPSNEIVIIIAGSNDGDTHPEPFQLQETMVVWGLRAKDWSKESFSGRSPTERPYFKPISLEPRQARLLISLSRVPDREIKAVVDPFCGTGGIAIEASLQNIRALASDLDSRMVEGTKENLKWLGKECLVKKWDASDLSTLWGEIEGCSFVFDPPYGRSSWRSVDSLDIFLNVLKEAKKIDANGVVSTMLPADPEALKFGNSEDITVMGKKWSELLSRIQEIGWNVHLFCPVRVHRSLVRAVVVCHPAD
;
A
#
# COMPACT_ATOMS: atom_id res chain seq x y z
N MET A 1 14.29 17.33 2.84
CA MET A 1 13.75 17.72 1.52
C MET A 1 12.32 17.28 1.40
N THR A 2 11.50 17.98 0.62
CA THR A 2 10.12 17.55 0.35
C THR A 2 10.11 16.57 -0.82
N VAL A 3 9.44 15.44 -0.65
CA VAL A 3 9.20 14.48 -1.73
C VAL A 3 7.70 14.40 -2.06
N ALA A 4 7.38 14.16 -3.33
CA ALA A 4 6.05 13.76 -3.75
C ALA A 4 6.06 12.25 -4.01
N MET A 5 5.06 11.56 -3.48
CA MET A 5 4.83 10.13 -3.63
C MET A 5 3.53 9.92 -4.39
N VAL A 6 3.57 9.02 -5.37
CA VAL A 6 2.47 8.82 -6.33
C VAL A 6 2.04 7.37 -6.37
N GLY A 7 0.75 7.12 -6.16
CA GLY A 7 0.11 5.83 -6.28
C GLY A 7 -0.82 5.78 -7.50
N MET A 8 -0.33 5.33 -8.65
CA MET A 8 -1.10 5.26 -9.91
C MET A 8 -1.97 4.01 -10.02
N GLY A 9 -1.76 3.05 -9.12
CA GLY A 9 -2.35 1.73 -9.21
C GLY A 9 -3.75 1.61 -8.60
N TRP A 10 -3.99 0.44 -8.02
CA TRP A 10 -5.27 -0.16 -7.69
C TRP A 10 -6.23 0.69 -6.81
N HIS A 11 -5.77 1.32 -5.72
CA HIS A 11 -6.69 1.90 -4.72
C HIS A 11 -6.11 3.18 -4.09
N SER A 12 -6.69 4.33 -4.39
CA SER A 12 -6.19 5.64 -3.94
C SER A 12 -6.27 5.81 -2.41
N TRP A 13 -7.36 5.38 -1.78
CA TRP A 13 -7.48 5.46 -0.32
C TRP A 13 -6.44 4.60 0.38
N LEU A 14 -6.30 3.31 0.02
CA LEU A 14 -5.30 2.43 0.61
C LEU A 14 -3.86 2.91 0.36
N PHE A 15 -3.59 3.56 -0.77
CA PHE A 15 -2.30 4.21 -1.01
C PHE A 15 -2.02 5.29 0.04
N ARG A 16 -2.99 6.19 0.31
CA ARG A 16 -2.83 7.22 1.33
C ARG A 16 -2.64 6.63 2.73
N GLU A 17 -3.42 5.62 3.08
CA GLU A 17 -3.28 4.94 4.37
C GLU A 17 -1.94 4.18 4.49
N GLU A 18 -1.44 3.58 3.40
CA GLU A 18 -0.10 3.00 3.38
C GLU A 18 0.97 4.06 3.63
N MET A 19 0.88 5.23 3.00
CA MET A 19 1.83 6.32 3.22
C MET A 19 1.75 6.87 4.64
N LYS A 20 0.55 7.01 5.22
CA LYS A 20 0.39 7.39 6.63
C LYS A 20 0.98 6.37 7.59
N ALA A 21 0.78 5.09 7.34
CA ALA A 21 1.32 4.01 8.17
C ALA A 21 2.87 3.96 8.14
N LEU A 22 3.47 4.38 7.01
CA LEU A 22 4.93 4.39 6.84
C LEU A 22 5.59 5.68 7.37
N LEU A 23 4.92 6.83 7.29
CA LEU A 23 5.53 8.14 7.45
C LEU A 23 4.87 9.02 8.53
N GLY A 24 3.63 8.73 8.93
CA GLY A 24 2.84 9.61 9.81
C GLY A 24 2.00 10.60 9.03
N ASP A 25 1.94 11.82 9.51
CA ASP A 25 1.14 12.88 8.91
C ASP A 25 1.72 13.32 7.56
N ILE A 26 0.99 13.02 6.51
CA ILE A 26 1.31 13.37 5.13
C ILE A 26 0.46 14.55 4.65
N ASN A 27 0.99 15.33 3.72
CA ASN A 27 0.19 16.34 3.03
C ASN A 27 -0.43 15.74 1.75
N ILE A 28 -1.75 15.82 1.61
CA ILE A 28 -2.48 15.26 0.45
C ILE A 28 -2.63 16.37 -0.60
N LEU A 29 -1.95 16.19 -1.74
CA LEU A 29 -2.06 17.09 -2.89
C LEU A 29 -3.19 16.63 -3.84
N HIS A 30 -3.36 15.33 -3.96
CA HIS A 30 -4.35 14.67 -4.82
C HIS A 30 -4.67 13.30 -4.20
N PRO A 31 -5.84 12.67 -4.42
CA PRO A 31 -6.10 11.33 -3.92
C PRO A 31 -5.01 10.29 -4.18
N ARG A 32 -4.22 10.50 -5.23
CA ARG A 32 -3.11 9.63 -5.65
C ARG A 32 -1.73 10.29 -5.55
N ILE A 33 -1.62 11.47 -4.95
CA ILE A 33 -0.37 12.18 -4.77
C ILE A 33 -0.31 12.78 -3.38
N VAL A 34 0.70 12.40 -2.63
CA VAL A 34 0.96 12.93 -1.31
C VAL A 34 2.37 13.51 -1.24
N SER A 35 2.61 14.46 -0.35
CA SER A 35 3.95 14.99 -0.10
C SER A 35 4.32 14.86 1.37
N TYR A 36 5.62 14.77 1.63
CA TYR A 36 6.19 14.61 2.95
C TYR A 36 7.62 15.15 2.99
N ASP A 37 8.00 15.73 4.12
CA ASP A 37 9.37 16.16 4.35
C ASP A 37 10.19 14.99 4.93
N ILE A 38 11.20 14.53 4.19
CA ILE A 38 12.00 13.35 4.50
C ILE A 38 13.49 13.67 4.37
N MET A 39 14.31 12.98 5.12
CA MET A 39 15.75 12.99 4.91
C MET A 39 16.11 12.09 3.71
N GLN A 40 17.16 12.44 2.97
CA GLN A 40 17.50 11.71 1.74
C GLN A 40 17.79 10.23 1.99
N GLU A 41 18.48 9.90 3.06
CA GLU A 41 18.82 8.54 3.46
C GLU A 41 17.59 7.67 3.80
N GLU A 42 16.45 8.29 4.07
CA GLU A 42 15.22 7.58 4.41
C GLU A 42 14.36 7.22 3.19
N ILE A 43 14.61 7.83 2.03
CA ILE A 43 13.85 7.57 0.80
C ILE A 43 13.86 6.08 0.46
N SER A 44 14.98 5.39 0.66
CA SER A 44 15.10 3.95 0.40
C SER A 44 14.12 3.10 1.22
N LYS A 45 13.68 3.56 2.40
CA LYS A 45 12.69 2.88 3.25
C LYS A 45 11.32 2.74 2.55
N LEU A 46 11.02 3.63 1.61
CA LEU A 46 9.79 3.60 0.81
C LEU A 46 9.79 2.50 -0.25
N SER A 47 10.93 1.88 -0.57
CA SER A 47 11.04 0.82 -1.61
C SER A 47 10.24 -0.44 -1.25
N GLY A 48 9.88 -0.62 0.03
CA GLY A 48 9.02 -1.72 0.49
C GLY A 48 7.51 -1.48 0.33
N ALA A 49 7.07 -0.29 -0.07
CA ALA A 49 5.65 0.03 -0.18
C ALA A 49 4.96 -0.76 -1.32
N ALA A 50 3.70 -1.17 -1.08
CA ALA A 50 2.93 -1.98 -2.01
C ALA A 50 2.28 -1.17 -3.14
N LEU A 51 1.82 0.05 -2.83
CA LEU A 51 1.01 0.88 -3.72
C LEU A 51 1.74 2.13 -4.23
N LEU A 52 2.99 2.31 -3.89
CA LEU A 52 3.82 3.42 -4.32
C LEU A 52 4.42 3.13 -5.71
N ASP A 53 4.14 4.00 -6.66
CA ASP A 53 4.56 3.83 -8.06
C ASP A 53 5.68 4.79 -8.47
N GLU A 54 5.80 5.96 -7.82
CA GLU A 54 6.78 7.01 -8.14
C GLU A 54 7.15 7.81 -6.89
N VAL A 55 8.41 8.16 -6.75
CA VAL A 55 8.91 9.11 -5.75
C VAL A 55 9.70 10.21 -6.44
N LEU A 56 9.32 11.45 -6.20
CA LEU A 56 9.94 12.64 -6.80
C LEU A 56 10.49 13.54 -5.71
N ILE A 57 11.68 14.08 -5.89
CA ILE A 57 12.12 15.28 -5.19
C ILE A 57 11.22 16.40 -5.70
N LEU A 58 10.35 16.93 -4.85
CA LEU A 58 9.28 17.84 -5.25
C LEU A 58 9.84 19.18 -5.70
N GLY A 59 9.54 19.56 -6.92
CA GLY A 59 9.83 20.88 -7.49
C GLY A 59 8.73 21.89 -7.24
N GLY A 60 7.50 21.41 -7.29
CA GLY A 60 6.32 22.22 -7.03
C GLY A 60 5.05 21.57 -7.58
N HIS A 61 3.96 22.29 -7.38
CA HIS A 61 2.65 21.93 -7.93
C HIS A 61 1.84 23.20 -8.22
N SER A 62 0.90 23.10 -9.14
CA SER A 62 -0.04 24.17 -9.48
C SER A 62 -1.32 23.60 -10.09
N ILE A 63 -2.35 24.43 -10.20
CA ILE A 63 -3.50 24.15 -11.06
C ILE A 63 -3.01 24.09 -12.51
N PHE A 64 -3.58 23.21 -13.32
CA PHE A 64 -3.26 23.10 -14.73
C PHE A 64 -3.69 24.39 -15.47
N PRO A 65 -2.77 25.11 -16.12
CA PRO A 65 -3.10 26.38 -16.73
C PRO A 65 -3.94 26.20 -18.01
N GLU A 66 -5.00 27.00 -18.14
CA GLU A 66 -5.94 26.91 -19.25
C GLU A 66 -5.39 27.52 -20.55
N SER A 67 -4.68 28.66 -20.47
CA SER A 67 -4.16 29.34 -21.65
C SER A 67 -2.81 28.78 -22.11
N SER A 68 -2.54 28.83 -23.42
CA SER A 68 -1.23 28.44 -23.98
C SER A 68 -0.07 29.27 -23.43
N GLU A 69 -0.31 30.54 -23.13
CA GLU A 69 0.70 31.43 -22.53
C GLU A 69 1.06 30.99 -21.11
N SER A 70 0.06 30.75 -20.27
CA SER A 70 0.27 30.26 -18.90
C SER A 70 0.92 28.86 -18.89
N GLN A 71 0.58 28.00 -19.86
CA GLN A 71 1.25 26.69 -20.01
C GLN A 71 2.73 26.85 -20.35
N ASN A 72 3.08 27.81 -21.22
CA ASN A 72 4.48 28.09 -21.58
C ASN A 72 5.23 28.62 -20.33
N SER A 73 4.66 29.56 -19.61
CA SER A 73 5.24 30.11 -18.38
C SER A 73 5.48 29.01 -17.32
N LEU A 74 4.53 28.07 -17.16
CA LEU A 74 4.70 26.92 -16.27
C LEU A 74 5.85 26.01 -16.74
N CYS A 75 5.95 25.75 -18.07
CA CYS A 75 7.04 24.94 -18.61
C CYS A 75 8.42 25.60 -18.37
N GLU A 76 8.51 26.93 -18.49
CA GLU A 76 9.73 27.69 -18.18
C GLU A 76 10.07 27.58 -16.69
N THR A 77 9.09 27.78 -15.79
CA THR A 77 9.26 27.61 -14.34
C THR A 77 9.78 26.22 -13.98
N ILE A 78 9.22 25.15 -14.59
CA ILE A 78 9.67 23.78 -14.38
C ILE A 78 11.13 23.61 -14.86
N ALA A 79 11.46 24.15 -16.04
CA ALA A 79 12.79 24.04 -16.61
C ALA A 79 13.84 24.78 -15.77
N GLU A 80 13.57 26.02 -15.35
CA GLU A 80 14.45 26.81 -14.49
C GLU A 80 14.71 26.11 -13.15
N TRP A 81 13.64 25.61 -12.53
CA TRP A 81 13.76 24.86 -11.29
C TRP A 81 14.62 23.60 -11.48
N ALA A 82 14.36 22.82 -12.54
CA ALA A 82 15.08 21.58 -12.84
C ALA A 82 16.58 21.84 -13.07
N ILE A 83 16.93 22.80 -13.90
CA ILE A 83 18.33 23.17 -14.18
C ILE A 83 19.07 23.54 -12.90
N LYS A 84 18.42 24.28 -12.01
CA LYS A 84 19.02 24.69 -10.71
C LYS A 84 19.28 23.50 -9.78
N ASN A 85 18.51 22.41 -9.91
CA ASN A 85 18.55 21.25 -9.01
C ASN A 85 19.18 20.01 -9.66
N PHE A 86 19.65 20.10 -10.92
CA PHE A 86 20.31 19.00 -11.59
C PHE A 86 21.68 18.69 -10.99
N GLU A 87 21.99 17.41 -10.94
CA GLU A 87 23.39 16.96 -10.89
C GLU A 87 24.02 17.11 -12.28
N LYS A 88 25.36 17.01 -12.33
CA LYS A 88 26.07 17.01 -13.62
C LYS A 88 25.61 15.85 -14.50
N GLY A 89 25.36 16.12 -15.76
CA GLY A 89 24.97 15.10 -16.74
C GLY A 89 23.87 15.55 -17.69
N ASP A 90 23.29 14.58 -18.35
CA ASP A 90 22.20 14.71 -19.28
C ASP A 90 20.83 14.60 -18.60
N PHE A 91 19.76 14.76 -19.38
CA PHE A 91 18.42 14.73 -18.81
C PHE A 91 17.38 14.07 -19.72
N ALA A 92 16.25 13.67 -19.11
CA ALA A 92 15.00 13.38 -19.80
C ALA A 92 13.83 14.08 -19.13
N VAL A 93 12.74 14.26 -19.89
CA VAL A 93 11.43 14.70 -19.37
C VAL A 93 10.41 13.60 -19.59
N ARG A 94 9.64 13.28 -18.57
CA ARG A 94 8.58 12.27 -18.61
C ARG A 94 7.29 12.86 -18.07
N THR A 95 6.19 12.68 -18.78
CA THR A 95 4.86 13.06 -18.29
C THR A 95 4.06 11.81 -17.94
N ARG A 96 3.36 11.87 -16.80
CA ARG A 96 2.39 10.87 -16.36
C ARG A 96 1.02 11.53 -16.27
N LYS A 97 -0.01 10.78 -16.65
CA LYS A 97 -1.40 11.20 -16.54
C LYS A 97 -2.12 10.35 -15.50
N ILE A 98 -2.88 10.96 -14.62
CA ILE A 98 -3.65 10.30 -13.55
C ILE A 98 -5.09 10.81 -13.60
N GLY A 99 -6.05 9.89 -13.46
CA GLY A 99 -7.46 10.21 -13.47
C GLY A 99 -8.00 10.62 -14.85
N GLU A 100 -9.21 11.13 -14.86
CA GLU A 100 -9.83 11.65 -16.07
C GLU A 100 -9.29 13.03 -16.41
N LEU A 101 -8.86 13.20 -17.62
CA LEU A 101 -8.30 14.45 -18.13
C LEU A 101 -9.01 14.84 -19.43
N PRO A 102 -9.26 16.14 -19.68
CA PRO A 102 -9.74 16.62 -20.96
C PRO A 102 -8.82 16.17 -22.11
N ASP A 103 -9.40 15.79 -23.26
CA ASP A 103 -8.66 15.37 -24.45
C ASP A 103 -7.69 16.41 -24.99
N THR A 104 -7.94 17.67 -24.67
CA THR A 104 -7.09 18.82 -25.03
C THR A 104 -5.74 18.81 -24.31
N ILE A 105 -5.59 18.06 -23.22
CA ILE A 105 -4.35 18.01 -22.43
C ILE A 105 -3.39 16.98 -23.02
N SER A 106 -2.31 17.47 -23.63
CA SER A 106 -1.25 16.64 -24.22
C SER A 106 0.00 16.61 -23.33
N GLY A 107 0.26 15.48 -22.66
CA GLY A 107 1.50 15.27 -21.88
C GLY A 107 2.74 15.40 -22.75
N ARG A 108 2.71 14.89 -23.99
CA ARG A 108 3.82 15.02 -24.95
C ARG A 108 4.14 16.46 -25.31
N SER A 109 3.13 17.34 -25.33
CA SER A 109 3.37 18.79 -25.56
C SER A 109 4.17 19.39 -24.39
N PHE A 110 3.85 19.01 -23.14
CA PHE A 110 4.62 19.42 -21.97
C PHE A 110 6.04 18.89 -22.00
N GLU A 111 6.25 17.60 -22.30
CA GLU A 111 7.59 17.02 -22.44
C GLU A 111 8.45 17.79 -23.44
N ASN A 112 7.88 18.10 -24.60
CA ASN A 112 8.58 18.83 -25.65
C ASN A 112 8.92 20.27 -25.25
N LYS A 113 7.98 20.99 -24.63
CA LYS A 113 8.18 22.39 -24.20
C LYS A 113 9.25 22.48 -23.11
N VAL A 114 9.12 21.68 -22.03
CA VAL A 114 10.09 21.66 -20.95
C VAL A 114 11.45 21.15 -21.46
N GLY A 115 11.46 20.07 -22.25
CA GLY A 115 12.69 19.55 -22.84
C GLY A 115 13.43 20.58 -23.69
N LYS A 116 12.70 21.36 -24.51
CA LYS A 116 13.29 22.44 -25.32
C LYS A 116 13.85 23.56 -24.42
N ALA A 117 13.12 23.98 -23.40
CA ALA A 117 13.56 25.02 -22.47
C ALA A 117 14.85 24.59 -21.73
N VAL A 118 14.92 23.34 -21.24
CA VAL A 118 16.11 22.78 -20.58
C VAL A 118 17.28 22.66 -21.57
N SER A 119 17.04 22.15 -22.81
CA SER A 119 18.11 22.03 -23.83
C SER A 119 18.71 23.39 -24.23
N SER A 120 17.93 24.48 -24.12
CA SER A 120 18.42 25.82 -24.42
C SER A 120 19.52 26.30 -23.44
N SER A 121 19.67 25.64 -22.29
CA SER A 121 20.79 25.87 -21.35
C SER A 121 22.07 25.12 -21.72
N GLY A 122 22.09 24.39 -22.84
CA GLY A 122 23.25 23.63 -23.30
C GLY A 122 23.35 22.19 -22.77
N LEU A 123 22.32 21.72 -22.06
CA LEU A 123 22.24 20.34 -21.57
C LEU A 123 21.78 19.38 -22.67
N SER A 124 22.34 18.19 -22.71
CA SER A 124 22.01 17.15 -23.69
C SER A 124 20.85 16.27 -23.20
N VAL A 125 20.03 15.82 -24.15
CA VAL A 125 18.92 14.89 -23.89
C VAL A 125 19.40 13.45 -23.97
N ASN A 126 19.05 12.63 -22.98
CA ASN A 126 19.26 11.19 -22.98
C ASN A 126 17.95 10.48 -22.57
N LEU A 127 17.30 9.81 -23.51
CA LEU A 127 16.02 9.16 -23.26
C LEU A 127 16.14 7.74 -22.69
N GLU A 128 17.32 7.12 -22.80
CA GLU A 128 17.52 5.72 -22.38
C GLU A 128 17.96 5.62 -20.91
N SER A 129 18.98 6.38 -20.53
CA SER A 129 19.56 6.35 -19.19
C SER A 129 19.99 7.75 -18.76
N PRO A 130 19.03 8.66 -18.48
CA PRO A 130 19.33 10.03 -18.11
C PRO A 130 19.95 10.13 -16.73
N SER A 131 20.90 11.05 -16.57
CA SER A 131 21.46 11.40 -15.25
C SER A 131 20.43 12.14 -14.38
N ASN A 132 19.52 12.90 -15.02
CA ASN A 132 18.45 13.63 -14.35
C ASN A 132 17.12 13.35 -15.06
N GLU A 133 16.11 12.95 -14.34
CA GLU A 133 14.80 12.70 -14.93
C GLU A 133 13.75 13.64 -14.33
N ILE A 134 13.29 14.59 -15.15
CA ILE A 134 12.17 15.46 -14.78
C ILE A 134 10.89 14.66 -15.00
N VAL A 135 10.11 14.50 -13.94
CA VAL A 135 8.79 13.87 -14.03
C VAL A 135 7.71 14.93 -13.78
N ILE A 136 6.76 14.99 -14.70
CA ILE A 136 5.61 15.89 -14.65
C ILE A 136 4.37 15.02 -14.55
N ILE A 137 3.62 15.18 -13.46
CA ILE A 137 2.37 14.48 -13.22
C ILE A 137 1.22 15.44 -13.49
N ILE A 138 0.36 15.11 -14.46
CA ILE A 138 -0.89 15.82 -14.71
C ILE A 138 -2.02 14.96 -14.11
N ALA A 139 -2.63 15.47 -13.07
CA ALA A 139 -3.64 14.76 -12.28
C ALA A 139 -5.00 15.45 -12.43
N GLY A 140 -5.94 14.73 -13.00
CA GLY A 140 -7.31 15.17 -13.24
C GLY A 140 -8.24 14.79 -12.09
N SER A 141 -9.53 14.68 -12.41
CA SER A 141 -10.53 14.27 -11.43
C SER A 141 -10.22 12.92 -10.84
N ASN A 142 -10.66 12.72 -9.60
CA ASN A 142 -10.50 11.43 -8.93
C ASN A 142 -11.58 10.47 -9.38
N ASP A 143 -11.19 9.49 -10.19
CA ASP A 143 -12.06 8.41 -10.61
C ASP A 143 -12.09 7.31 -9.54
N GLY A 144 -13.20 7.22 -8.81
CA GLY A 144 -13.49 6.10 -7.92
C GLY A 144 -12.78 6.09 -6.57
N ASP A 145 -12.56 7.25 -5.95
CA ASP A 145 -12.17 7.29 -4.53
C ASP A 145 -13.34 6.81 -3.68
N THR A 146 -13.18 5.65 -3.04
CA THR A 146 -14.18 5.02 -2.18
C THR A 146 -14.06 5.44 -0.72
N HIS A 147 -13.25 6.46 -0.41
CA HIS A 147 -13.16 7.00 0.94
C HIS A 147 -14.51 7.57 1.38
N PRO A 148 -14.97 7.36 2.64
CA PRO A 148 -16.22 7.92 3.15
C PRO A 148 -16.28 9.45 3.03
N GLU A 149 -15.12 10.10 3.15
CA GLU A 149 -14.93 11.53 2.87
C GLU A 149 -13.97 11.65 1.68
N PRO A 150 -14.48 11.56 0.43
CA PRO A 150 -13.62 11.58 -0.73
C PRO A 150 -12.96 12.95 -0.88
N PHE A 151 -11.66 12.93 -1.15
CA PHE A 151 -10.96 14.14 -1.51
C PHE A 151 -11.48 14.65 -2.86
N GLN A 152 -12.15 15.78 -2.85
CA GLN A 152 -12.71 16.37 -4.07
C GLN A 152 -11.68 17.32 -4.69
N LEU A 153 -11.15 16.91 -5.82
CA LEU A 153 -10.38 17.80 -6.69
C LEU A 153 -11.32 18.42 -7.72
N GLN A 154 -11.46 19.73 -7.67
CA GLN A 154 -12.31 20.46 -8.61
C GLN A 154 -11.60 20.80 -9.91
N GLU A 155 -10.27 20.84 -9.91
CA GLU A 155 -9.45 21.28 -11.02
C GLU A 155 -8.30 20.31 -11.29
N THR A 156 -7.93 20.20 -12.56
CA THR A 156 -6.73 19.44 -12.95
C THR A 156 -5.50 20.12 -12.37
N MET A 157 -4.59 19.35 -11.80
CA MET A 157 -3.34 19.87 -11.25
C MET A 157 -2.11 19.34 -11.97
N VAL A 158 -1.01 20.05 -11.85
CA VAL A 158 0.32 19.62 -12.29
C VAL A 158 1.22 19.53 -11.07
N VAL A 159 1.92 18.43 -10.94
CA VAL A 159 2.99 18.23 -9.94
C VAL A 159 4.26 17.88 -10.69
N TRP A 160 5.39 18.48 -10.33
CA TRP A 160 6.68 18.18 -10.98
C TRP A 160 7.80 18.01 -9.97
N GLY A 161 8.79 17.25 -10.39
CA GLY A 161 9.97 17.00 -9.58
C GLY A 161 11.03 16.23 -10.34
N LEU A 162 12.13 15.94 -9.66
CA LEU A 162 13.16 15.01 -10.15
C LEU A 162 12.89 13.63 -9.57
N ARG A 163 12.98 12.59 -10.40
CA ARG A 163 12.88 11.21 -9.92
C ARG A 163 13.94 10.95 -8.84
N ALA A 164 13.50 10.43 -7.70
CA ALA A 164 14.40 10.08 -6.62
C ALA A 164 15.26 8.86 -7.02
N LYS A 165 16.59 9.01 -7.00
CA LYS A 165 17.54 7.96 -7.39
C LYS A 165 17.70 6.87 -6.32
N ASP A 166 17.53 7.25 -5.07
CA ASP A 166 17.68 6.36 -3.91
C ASP A 166 16.43 5.50 -3.64
N TRP A 167 15.44 5.57 -4.55
CA TRP A 167 14.22 4.78 -4.50
C TRP A 167 14.08 3.90 -5.74
N SER A 168 13.58 2.70 -5.52
CA SER A 168 13.16 1.80 -6.59
C SER A 168 11.79 1.20 -6.29
N LYS A 169 10.95 1.12 -7.32
CA LYS A 169 9.65 0.48 -7.21
C LYS A 169 9.80 -1.00 -6.92
N GLU A 170 9.04 -1.50 -5.94
CA GLU A 170 8.96 -2.93 -5.64
C GLU A 170 8.40 -3.71 -6.83
N SER A 171 9.08 -4.78 -7.21
CA SER A 171 8.61 -5.71 -8.23
C SER A 171 7.96 -6.92 -7.57
N PHE A 172 6.70 -7.20 -7.94
CA PHE A 172 5.97 -8.38 -7.49
C PHE A 172 5.98 -9.52 -8.52
N SER A 173 6.63 -9.34 -9.68
CA SER A 173 6.78 -10.38 -10.69
C SER A 173 7.68 -11.50 -10.21
N GLY A 174 7.46 -12.70 -10.72
CA GLY A 174 8.26 -13.89 -10.39
C GLY A 174 7.90 -14.52 -9.04
N ARG A 175 6.87 -14.05 -8.34
CA ARG A 175 6.41 -14.64 -7.09
C ARG A 175 4.89 -14.62 -6.87
N SER A 176 4.13 -14.44 -7.95
CA SER A 176 2.67 -14.58 -7.89
C SER A 176 2.28 -15.99 -7.43
N PRO A 177 1.08 -16.21 -6.89
CA PRO A 177 0.68 -17.54 -6.38
C PRO A 177 0.90 -18.66 -7.38
N THR A 178 0.59 -18.45 -8.66
CA THR A 178 0.73 -19.45 -9.73
C THR A 178 2.17 -19.75 -10.14
N GLU A 179 3.12 -18.91 -9.76
CA GLU A 179 4.56 -19.10 -10.02
C GLU A 179 5.26 -19.89 -8.91
N ARG A 180 4.59 -20.05 -7.75
CA ARG A 180 5.15 -20.73 -6.57
C ARG A 180 5.11 -22.25 -6.74
N PRO A 181 6.10 -23.00 -6.21
CA PRO A 181 6.09 -24.45 -6.20
C PRO A 181 4.84 -25.04 -5.55
N TYR A 182 4.41 -24.49 -4.43
CA TYR A 182 3.17 -24.87 -3.78
C TYR A 182 2.10 -23.79 -3.94
N PHE A 183 1.03 -24.10 -4.64
CA PHE A 183 -0.05 -23.18 -5.00
C PHE A 183 -1.42 -23.70 -4.56
N LYS A 184 -2.28 -22.76 -4.18
CA LYS A 184 -3.73 -22.94 -3.98
C LYS A 184 -4.50 -21.74 -4.57
N PRO A 185 -5.69 -21.94 -5.16
CA PRO A 185 -6.47 -20.85 -5.76
C PRO A 185 -6.86 -19.71 -4.81
N ILE A 186 -6.83 -19.96 -3.49
CA ILE A 186 -7.15 -19.00 -2.43
C ILE A 186 -5.92 -18.24 -1.90
N SER A 187 -4.76 -18.40 -2.54
CA SER A 187 -3.53 -17.75 -2.08
C SER A 187 -3.60 -16.24 -2.26
N LEU A 188 -3.14 -15.50 -1.26
CA LEU A 188 -3.08 -14.04 -1.28
C LEU A 188 -2.02 -13.56 -2.28
N GLU A 189 -2.36 -12.54 -3.06
CA GLU A 189 -1.44 -11.91 -4.01
C GLU A 189 -0.31 -11.17 -3.27
N PRO A 190 0.94 -11.18 -3.80
CA PRO A 190 2.09 -10.59 -3.14
C PRO A 190 1.88 -9.11 -2.77
N ARG A 191 1.28 -8.33 -3.68
CA ARG A 191 0.98 -6.91 -3.43
C ARG A 191 0.02 -6.72 -2.26
N GLN A 192 -1.00 -7.57 -2.14
CA GLN A 192 -1.96 -7.49 -1.04
C GLN A 192 -1.32 -7.90 0.29
N ALA A 193 -0.53 -8.96 0.30
CA ALA A 193 0.23 -9.39 1.47
C ALA A 193 1.20 -8.28 1.95
N ARG A 194 1.93 -7.66 1.01
CA ARG A 194 2.82 -6.53 1.28
C ARG A 194 2.05 -5.33 1.83
N LEU A 195 0.91 -5.00 1.26
CA LEU A 195 0.05 -3.90 1.72
C LEU A 195 -0.41 -4.10 3.16
N LEU A 196 -0.87 -5.32 3.51
CA LEU A 196 -1.28 -5.61 4.88
C LEU A 196 -0.12 -5.44 5.87
N ILE A 197 1.11 -5.84 5.51
CA ILE A 197 2.30 -5.61 6.33
C ILE A 197 2.60 -4.11 6.44
N SER A 198 2.52 -3.35 5.34
CA SER A 198 2.74 -1.90 5.37
C SER A 198 1.71 -1.19 6.25
N LEU A 199 0.43 -1.54 6.12
CA LEU A 199 -0.66 -0.96 6.92
C LEU A 199 -0.59 -1.31 8.41
N SER A 200 0.15 -2.35 8.79
CA SER A 200 0.38 -2.70 10.20
C SER A 200 1.52 -1.91 10.86
N ARG A 201 2.20 -1.04 10.10
CA ARG A 201 3.24 -0.18 10.63
C ARG A 201 2.64 0.99 11.40
N VAL A 202 3.41 1.45 12.35
CA VAL A 202 3.18 2.71 13.07
C VAL A 202 4.46 3.52 12.90
N PRO A 203 4.41 4.79 12.53
CA PRO A 203 5.59 5.64 12.44
C PRO A 203 6.40 5.57 13.73
N ASP A 204 7.72 5.58 13.59
CA ASP A 204 8.69 5.53 14.70
C ASP A 204 8.67 4.24 15.55
N ARG A 205 7.86 3.24 15.16
CA ARG A 205 7.84 1.91 15.77
C ARG A 205 8.36 0.85 14.82
N GLU A 206 9.44 0.17 15.21
CA GLU A 206 9.98 -0.96 14.46
C GLU A 206 9.10 -2.20 14.62
N ILE A 207 8.77 -2.86 13.49
CA ILE A 207 8.16 -4.19 13.52
C ILE A 207 9.27 -5.21 13.72
N LYS A 208 9.31 -5.85 14.90
CA LYS A 208 10.25 -6.93 15.22
C LYS A 208 9.79 -8.28 14.68
N ALA A 209 8.47 -8.51 14.61
CA ALA A 209 7.91 -9.73 14.05
C ALA A 209 6.54 -9.51 13.40
N VAL A 210 6.28 -10.24 12.33
CA VAL A 210 4.94 -10.41 11.73
C VAL A 210 4.43 -11.79 12.12
N VAL A 211 3.27 -11.85 12.77
CA VAL A 211 2.58 -13.09 13.17
C VAL A 211 1.42 -13.36 12.21
N ASP A 212 1.46 -14.52 11.54
CA ASP A 212 0.43 -14.99 10.61
C ASP A 212 -0.13 -16.33 11.09
N PRO A 213 -1.30 -16.37 11.75
CA PRO A 213 -1.92 -17.58 12.27
C PRO A 213 -2.65 -18.43 11.24
N PHE A 214 -2.75 -17.97 9.99
CA PHE A 214 -3.44 -18.63 8.89
C PHE A 214 -2.57 -18.59 7.62
N CYS A 215 -1.32 -19.06 7.73
CA CYS A 215 -0.30 -18.79 6.72
C CYS A 215 -0.61 -19.37 5.32
N GLY A 216 -1.46 -20.38 5.23
CA GLY A 216 -1.86 -20.97 3.96
C GLY A 216 -0.64 -21.38 3.13
N THR A 217 -0.47 -20.78 1.97
CA THR A 217 0.69 -20.99 1.07
C THR A 217 1.87 -20.04 1.34
N GLY A 218 1.82 -19.28 2.43
CA GLY A 218 2.91 -18.43 2.91
C GLY A 218 2.99 -17.02 2.30
N GLY A 219 1.90 -16.48 1.74
CA GLY A 219 1.93 -15.18 1.09
C GLY A 219 2.48 -14.06 1.97
N ILE A 220 2.00 -13.93 3.19
CA ILE A 220 2.42 -12.91 4.15
C ILE A 220 3.83 -13.24 4.69
N ALA A 221 4.10 -14.49 5.03
CA ALA A 221 5.41 -14.92 5.51
C ALA A 221 6.54 -14.65 4.50
N ILE A 222 6.27 -14.85 3.20
CA ILE A 222 7.18 -14.52 2.09
C ILE A 222 7.45 -13.02 2.06
N GLU A 223 6.40 -12.19 2.03
CA GLU A 223 6.55 -10.73 1.92
C GLU A 223 7.22 -10.11 3.15
N ALA A 224 6.97 -10.64 4.35
CA ALA A 224 7.70 -10.25 5.56
C ALA A 224 9.20 -10.61 5.47
N SER A 225 9.49 -11.86 5.06
CA SER A 225 10.88 -12.34 4.92
C SER A 225 11.67 -11.58 3.85
N LEU A 226 11.03 -11.14 2.76
CA LEU A 226 11.64 -10.31 1.73
C LEU A 226 11.99 -8.90 2.22
N GLN A 227 11.27 -8.40 3.21
CA GLN A 227 11.57 -7.13 3.91
C GLN A 227 12.55 -7.31 5.09
N ASN A 228 13.11 -8.51 5.29
CA ASN A 228 13.94 -8.88 6.43
C ASN A 228 13.24 -8.72 7.79
N ILE A 229 11.91 -8.80 7.81
CA ILE A 229 11.11 -8.85 9.04
C ILE A 229 10.96 -10.32 9.44
N ARG A 230 11.16 -10.62 10.72
CA ARG A 230 10.95 -11.97 11.25
C ARG A 230 9.49 -12.38 11.08
N ALA A 231 9.24 -13.46 10.35
CA ALA A 231 7.91 -14.03 10.20
C ALA A 231 7.70 -15.22 11.14
N LEU A 232 6.56 -15.21 11.84
CA LEU A 232 6.08 -16.26 12.74
C LEU A 232 4.76 -16.79 12.17
N ALA A 233 4.83 -17.84 11.40
CA ALA A 233 3.70 -18.37 10.63
C ALA A 233 3.17 -19.68 11.22
N SER A 234 1.85 -19.85 11.24
CA SER A 234 1.22 -21.12 11.61
C SER A 234 -0.01 -21.41 10.75
N ASP A 235 -0.38 -22.67 10.67
CA ASP A 235 -1.61 -23.13 10.03
C ASP A 235 -2.06 -24.43 10.69
N LEU A 236 -3.36 -24.68 10.74
CA LEU A 236 -3.91 -25.93 11.28
C LEU A 236 -3.65 -27.11 10.34
N ASP A 237 -3.61 -26.86 9.02
CA ASP A 237 -3.35 -27.87 7.99
C ASP A 237 -1.84 -28.07 7.77
N SER A 238 -1.33 -29.25 8.10
CA SER A 238 0.09 -29.59 7.87
C SER A 238 0.55 -29.45 6.42
N ARG A 239 -0.35 -29.62 5.44
CA ARG A 239 -0.02 -29.44 4.01
C ARG A 239 0.28 -27.98 3.69
N MET A 240 -0.42 -27.02 4.34
CA MET A 240 -0.14 -25.60 4.22
C MET A 240 1.22 -25.25 4.86
N VAL A 241 1.50 -25.80 6.03
CA VAL A 241 2.80 -25.63 6.70
C VAL A 241 3.96 -26.09 5.82
N GLU A 242 3.88 -27.29 5.25
CA GLU A 242 4.94 -27.80 4.38
C GLU A 242 5.02 -27.02 3.05
N GLY A 243 3.88 -26.65 2.45
CA GLY A 243 3.85 -25.83 1.25
C GLY A 243 4.43 -24.42 1.47
N THR A 244 4.18 -23.81 2.63
CA THR A 244 4.79 -22.52 3.01
C THR A 244 6.31 -22.64 3.12
N LYS A 245 6.83 -23.70 3.75
CA LYS A 245 8.27 -23.97 3.82
C LYS A 245 8.90 -24.17 2.44
N GLU A 246 8.23 -24.91 1.56
CA GLU A 246 8.66 -25.13 0.18
C GLU A 246 8.77 -23.80 -0.59
N ASN A 247 7.75 -22.95 -0.50
CA ASN A 247 7.73 -21.65 -1.16
C ASN A 247 8.81 -20.69 -0.62
N LEU A 248 9.04 -20.67 0.69
CA LEU A 248 10.12 -19.88 1.30
C LEU A 248 11.49 -20.37 0.82
N LYS A 249 11.74 -21.67 0.85
CA LYS A 249 12.98 -22.28 0.38
C LYS A 249 13.24 -21.95 -1.09
N TRP A 250 12.22 -21.99 -1.93
CA TRP A 250 12.31 -21.61 -3.35
C TRP A 250 12.82 -20.18 -3.55
N LEU A 251 12.43 -19.24 -2.68
CA LEU A 251 12.91 -17.86 -2.68
C LEU A 251 14.22 -17.65 -1.91
N GLY A 252 14.86 -18.73 -1.41
CA GLY A 252 16.06 -18.63 -0.58
C GLY A 252 15.80 -17.90 0.77
N LYS A 253 14.57 -17.99 1.28
CA LYS A 253 14.16 -17.41 2.56
C LYS A 253 13.77 -18.49 3.56
N GLU A 254 13.86 -18.16 4.83
CA GLU A 254 13.47 -19.03 5.93
C GLU A 254 12.65 -18.22 6.96
N CYS A 255 11.67 -18.86 7.57
CA CYS A 255 10.97 -18.34 8.74
C CYS A 255 10.48 -19.50 9.63
N LEU A 256 9.95 -19.17 10.80
CA LEU A 256 9.34 -20.15 11.69
C LEU A 256 7.93 -20.47 11.21
N VAL A 257 7.75 -21.69 10.69
CA VAL A 257 6.43 -22.21 10.26
C VAL A 257 6.06 -23.42 11.10
N LYS A 258 4.91 -23.36 11.79
CA LYS A 258 4.45 -24.41 12.71
C LYS A 258 3.02 -24.85 12.38
N LYS A 259 2.74 -26.14 12.57
CA LYS A 259 1.36 -26.62 12.63
C LYS A 259 0.79 -26.27 14.00
N TRP A 260 -0.22 -25.38 14.05
CA TRP A 260 -0.79 -24.94 15.30
C TRP A 260 -2.22 -24.43 15.11
N ASP A 261 -3.01 -24.46 16.19
CA ASP A 261 -4.34 -23.88 16.22
C ASP A 261 -4.26 -22.37 16.52
N ALA A 262 -4.89 -21.59 15.69
CA ALA A 262 -4.91 -20.13 15.84
C ALA A 262 -5.60 -19.62 17.13
N SER A 263 -6.39 -20.47 17.78
CA SER A 263 -7.04 -20.17 19.07
C SER A 263 -6.12 -20.25 20.29
N ASP A 264 -4.86 -20.67 20.12
CA ASP A 264 -3.88 -20.87 21.19
C ASP A 264 -2.47 -20.36 20.82
N LEU A 265 -2.41 -19.21 20.12
CA LEU A 265 -1.16 -18.65 19.60
C LEU A 265 -0.19 -18.20 20.68
N SER A 266 -0.71 -17.70 21.81
CA SER A 266 0.12 -17.22 22.92
C SER A 266 0.92 -18.36 23.57
N THR A 267 0.41 -19.58 23.57
CA THR A 267 1.17 -20.76 23.99
C THR A 267 2.30 -21.09 23.02
N LEU A 268 2.09 -20.90 21.71
CA LEU A 268 3.11 -21.18 20.71
C LEU A 268 4.26 -20.17 20.72
N TRP A 269 3.92 -18.88 20.75
CA TRP A 269 4.90 -17.81 20.51
C TRP A 269 5.36 -17.09 21.79
N GLY A 270 4.59 -17.19 22.88
CA GLY A 270 4.84 -16.41 24.09
C GLY A 270 4.61 -14.91 23.91
N GLU A 271 5.07 -14.11 24.85
CA GLU A 271 5.05 -12.65 24.77
C GLU A 271 6.20 -12.15 23.87
N ILE A 272 5.88 -11.31 22.90
CA ILE A 272 6.86 -10.72 21.96
C ILE A 272 6.48 -9.26 21.73
N GLU A 273 7.31 -8.36 22.16
CA GLU A 273 7.15 -6.93 21.95
C GLU A 273 7.47 -6.51 20.52
N GLY A 274 6.69 -5.60 19.94
CA GLY A 274 6.90 -5.10 18.57
C GLY A 274 6.31 -6.00 17.49
N CYS A 275 5.23 -6.73 17.80
CA CYS A 275 4.53 -7.55 16.81
C CYS A 275 3.54 -6.78 15.96
N SER A 276 3.45 -7.19 14.69
CA SER A 276 2.29 -6.96 13.83
C SER A 276 1.60 -8.29 13.55
N PHE A 277 0.30 -8.35 13.78
CA PHE A 277 -0.54 -9.52 13.48
C PHE A 277 -1.16 -9.32 12.11
N VAL A 278 -0.61 -9.98 11.11
CA VAL A 278 -1.02 -9.80 9.71
C VAL A 278 -1.52 -11.12 9.18
N PHE A 279 -2.78 -11.18 8.76
CA PHE A 279 -3.38 -12.43 8.35
C PHE A 279 -4.60 -12.26 7.44
N ASP A 280 -4.89 -13.31 6.68
CA ASP A 280 -6.06 -13.48 5.84
C ASP A 280 -6.80 -14.74 6.35
N PRO A 281 -7.84 -14.59 7.21
CA PRO A 281 -8.47 -15.74 7.86
C PRO A 281 -9.18 -16.63 6.84
N PRO A 282 -9.31 -17.95 7.11
CA PRO A 282 -9.93 -18.86 6.19
C PRO A 282 -11.42 -18.52 5.99
N TYR A 283 -11.82 -18.39 4.73
CA TYR A 283 -13.21 -18.21 4.33
C TYR A 283 -13.50 -19.03 3.06
N GLY A 284 -14.64 -19.66 3.02
CA GLY A 284 -15.15 -20.38 1.87
C GLY A 284 -16.67 -20.39 1.91
N ARG A 285 -17.32 -20.74 0.79
CA ARG A 285 -18.80 -20.76 0.71
C ARG A 285 -19.46 -21.59 1.84
N SER A 286 -18.70 -22.48 2.46
CA SER A 286 -19.14 -23.32 3.58
C SER A 286 -18.63 -22.88 4.97
N SER A 287 -17.55 -22.08 5.07
CA SER A 287 -16.91 -21.75 6.34
C SER A 287 -17.24 -20.37 6.91
N TRP A 288 -17.42 -19.34 6.06
CA TRP A 288 -17.65 -17.98 6.56
C TRP A 288 -19.10 -17.70 7.03
N ARG A 289 -20.05 -18.60 6.70
CA ARG A 289 -21.42 -18.59 7.22
C ARG A 289 -21.58 -19.42 8.49
N SER A 290 -20.54 -20.13 8.91
CA SER A 290 -20.54 -20.85 10.18
C SER A 290 -20.21 -19.89 11.32
N VAL A 291 -20.87 -20.06 12.45
CA VAL A 291 -20.61 -19.35 13.71
C VAL A 291 -19.14 -19.48 14.09
N ASP A 292 -18.47 -20.57 13.67
CA ASP A 292 -17.11 -20.93 14.01
C ASP A 292 -16.05 -19.96 13.45
N SER A 293 -16.20 -19.41 12.22
CA SER A 293 -15.18 -18.54 11.61
C SER A 293 -15.06 -17.18 12.29
N LEU A 294 -16.17 -16.63 12.76
CA LEU A 294 -16.17 -15.39 13.53
C LEU A 294 -15.53 -15.59 14.91
N ASP A 295 -15.85 -16.67 15.58
CA ASP A 295 -15.29 -16.97 16.90
C ASP A 295 -13.78 -17.26 16.82
N ILE A 296 -13.32 -17.92 15.74
CA ILE A 296 -11.88 -18.08 15.46
C ILE A 296 -11.21 -16.72 15.30
N PHE A 297 -11.77 -15.82 14.48
CA PHE A 297 -11.24 -14.47 14.30
C PHE A 297 -11.13 -13.70 15.63
N LEU A 298 -12.21 -13.68 16.42
CA LEU A 298 -12.21 -12.98 17.70
C LEU A 298 -11.26 -13.62 18.72
N ASN A 299 -11.08 -14.94 18.69
CA ASN A 299 -10.10 -15.61 19.52
C ASN A 299 -8.66 -15.24 19.11
N VAL A 300 -8.37 -15.12 17.82
CA VAL A 300 -7.06 -14.62 17.35
C VAL A 300 -6.79 -13.21 17.85
N LEU A 301 -7.80 -12.32 17.88
CA LEU A 301 -7.63 -10.99 18.45
C LEU A 301 -7.30 -11.02 19.96
N LYS A 302 -7.91 -11.95 20.73
CA LYS A 302 -7.57 -12.15 22.15
C LYS A 302 -6.15 -12.69 22.32
N GLU A 303 -5.77 -13.68 21.51
CA GLU A 303 -4.41 -14.24 21.54
C GLU A 303 -3.35 -13.19 21.15
N ALA A 304 -3.64 -12.36 20.14
CA ALA A 304 -2.77 -11.25 19.76
C ALA A 304 -2.49 -10.30 20.94
N LYS A 305 -3.51 -9.96 21.73
CA LYS A 305 -3.34 -9.14 22.94
C LYS A 305 -2.45 -9.79 24.00
N LYS A 306 -2.46 -11.12 24.12
CA LYS A 306 -1.60 -11.84 25.07
C LYS A 306 -0.14 -11.88 24.57
N ILE A 307 0.08 -11.92 23.26
CA ILE A 307 1.42 -11.92 22.66
C ILE A 307 2.05 -10.53 22.70
N ASP A 308 1.29 -9.50 22.28
CA ASP A 308 1.73 -8.10 22.32
C ASP A 308 0.50 -7.19 22.52
N ALA A 309 0.34 -6.68 23.74
CA ALA A 309 -0.77 -5.77 24.07
C ALA A 309 -0.73 -4.46 23.24
N ASN A 310 0.45 -4.07 22.77
CA ASN A 310 0.68 -2.88 21.94
C ASN A 310 0.82 -3.22 20.44
N GLY A 311 0.61 -4.47 20.03
CA GLY A 311 0.68 -4.91 18.65
C GLY A 311 -0.34 -4.20 17.75
N VAL A 312 -0.22 -4.38 16.46
CA VAL A 312 -1.19 -3.88 15.46
C VAL A 312 -1.73 -5.07 14.68
N VAL A 313 -3.02 -5.11 14.44
CA VAL A 313 -3.67 -6.11 13.59
C VAL A 313 -3.97 -5.51 12.23
N SER A 314 -3.58 -6.20 11.15
CA SER A 314 -3.93 -5.87 9.77
C SER A 314 -4.43 -7.11 9.05
N THR A 315 -5.66 -7.08 8.56
CA THR A 315 -6.32 -8.27 8.01
C THR A 315 -7.25 -7.93 6.86
N MET A 316 -7.64 -8.95 6.08
CA MET A 316 -8.70 -8.84 5.08
C MET A 316 -9.86 -9.74 5.47
N LEU A 317 -11.04 -9.16 5.69
CA LEU A 317 -12.25 -9.89 6.07
C LEU A 317 -13.24 -9.98 4.90
N PRO A 318 -13.98 -11.09 4.73
CA PRO A 318 -15.03 -11.18 3.73
C PRO A 318 -16.16 -10.19 4.05
N ALA A 319 -16.58 -9.43 3.06
CA ALA A 319 -17.66 -8.45 3.18
C ALA A 319 -18.68 -8.62 2.04
N ASP A 320 -19.90 -8.19 2.27
CA ASP A 320 -20.93 -8.18 1.25
C ASP A 320 -20.63 -7.08 0.19
N PRO A 321 -21.06 -7.26 -1.07
CA PRO A 321 -20.84 -6.28 -2.13
C PRO A 321 -21.38 -4.89 -1.83
N GLU A 322 -22.38 -4.78 -0.96
CA GLU A 322 -22.95 -3.49 -0.53
C GLU A 322 -21.95 -2.63 0.25
N ALA A 323 -20.95 -3.23 0.89
CA ALA A 323 -19.90 -2.51 1.58
C ALA A 323 -19.16 -1.51 0.66
N LEU A 324 -19.04 -1.81 -0.64
CA LEU A 324 -18.46 -0.90 -1.63
C LEU A 324 -19.28 0.39 -1.85
N LYS A 325 -20.57 0.37 -1.55
CA LYS A 325 -21.48 1.52 -1.75
C LYS A 325 -21.60 2.38 -0.50
N PHE A 326 -21.58 1.74 0.67
CA PHE A 326 -21.93 2.37 1.93
C PHE A 326 -20.71 2.65 2.85
N GLY A 327 -19.51 2.24 2.41
CA GLY A 327 -18.28 2.51 3.19
C GLY A 327 -18.35 1.94 4.60
N ASN A 328 -18.35 2.80 5.61
CA ASN A 328 -18.43 2.44 7.04
C ASN A 328 -19.87 2.37 7.60
N SER A 329 -20.88 2.22 6.77
CA SER A 329 -22.28 2.14 7.24
C SER A 329 -22.45 0.97 8.22
N GLU A 330 -23.20 1.20 9.29
CA GLU A 330 -23.53 0.18 10.30
C GLU A 330 -24.31 -1.01 9.73
N ASP A 331 -24.99 -0.82 8.60
CA ASP A 331 -25.83 -1.84 7.96
C ASP A 331 -25.08 -2.81 7.06
N ILE A 332 -23.80 -2.61 6.79
CA ILE A 332 -23.02 -3.55 5.99
C ILE A 332 -22.72 -4.84 6.75
N THR A 333 -22.61 -5.93 5.97
CA THR A 333 -22.31 -7.26 6.51
C THR A 333 -20.85 -7.61 6.27
N VAL A 334 -20.15 -7.96 7.35
CA VAL A 334 -18.76 -8.46 7.37
C VAL A 334 -18.73 -9.77 8.13
N MET A 335 -18.13 -10.81 7.57
CA MET A 335 -18.12 -12.16 8.16
C MET A 335 -19.52 -12.69 8.52
N GLY A 336 -20.55 -12.29 7.77
CA GLY A 336 -21.93 -12.72 8.01
C GLY A 336 -22.64 -12.03 9.17
N LYS A 337 -22.05 -10.97 9.74
CA LYS A 337 -22.62 -10.16 10.83
C LYS A 337 -22.70 -8.70 10.43
N LYS A 338 -23.60 -7.95 11.08
CA LYS A 338 -23.59 -6.48 10.95
C LYS A 338 -22.27 -5.92 11.42
N TRP A 339 -21.76 -4.95 10.68
CA TRP A 339 -20.47 -4.32 11.02
C TRP A 339 -20.47 -3.69 12.40
N SER A 340 -21.56 -3.05 12.81
CA SER A 340 -21.73 -2.47 14.17
C SER A 340 -21.58 -3.52 15.27
N GLU A 341 -22.17 -4.73 15.10
CA GLU A 341 -22.02 -5.82 16.06
C GLU A 341 -20.56 -6.30 16.13
N LEU A 342 -19.92 -6.49 14.99
CA LEU A 342 -18.52 -6.93 14.93
C LEU A 342 -17.57 -5.89 15.52
N LEU A 343 -17.79 -4.62 15.23
CA LEU A 343 -17.02 -3.50 15.78
C LEU A 343 -17.07 -3.48 17.31
N SER A 344 -18.28 -3.62 17.90
CA SER A 344 -18.43 -3.68 19.37
C SER A 344 -17.64 -4.84 19.98
N ARG A 345 -17.69 -6.03 19.35
CA ARG A 345 -16.94 -7.21 19.85
C ARG A 345 -15.42 -7.03 19.74
N ILE A 346 -14.94 -6.36 18.67
CA ILE A 346 -13.51 -6.01 18.51
C ILE A 346 -13.08 -5.05 19.63
N GLN A 347 -13.90 -4.04 19.93
CA GLN A 347 -13.64 -3.06 20.99
C GLN A 347 -13.65 -3.70 22.39
N GLU A 348 -14.58 -4.62 22.66
CA GLU A 348 -14.64 -5.36 23.95
C GLU A 348 -13.37 -6.20 24.20
N ILE A 349 -12.67 -6.63 23.15
CA ILE A 349 -11.38 -7.34 23.26
C ILE A 349 -10.21 -6.36 23.52
N GLY A 350 -10.44 -5.05 23.38
CA GLY A 350 -9.43 -4.01 23.57
C GLY A 350 -8.71 -3.58 22.29
N TRP A 351 -9.40 -3.64 21.13
CA TRP A 351 -8.91 -3.14 19.86
C TRP A 351 -9.81 -2.01 19.35
N ASN A 352 -9.20 -0.95 18.81
CA ASN A 352 -9.88 0.10 18.07
C ASN A 352 -9.64 -0.07 16.57
N VAL A 353 -10.70 -0.10 15.78
CA VAL A 353 -10.58 -0.14 14.32
C VAL A 353 -10.13 1.24 13.82
N HIS A 354 -8.92 1.29 13.29
CA HIS A 354 -8.31 2.49 12.72
C HIS A 354 -8.64 2.65 11.23
N LEU A 355 -8.68 1.54 10.49
CA LEU A 355 -9.02 1.51 9.07
C LEU A 355 -10.04 0.42 8.80
N PHE A 356 -11.08 0.77 8.06
CA PHE A 356 -12.01 -0.17 7.44
C PHE A 356 -12.22 0.25 5.99
N CYS A 357 -11.64 -0.50 5.05
CA CYS A 357 -11.68 -0.17 3.64
C CYS A 357 -12.19 -1.34 2.80
N PRO A 358 -13.44 -1.29 2.31
CA PRO A 358 -13.97 -2.31 1.40
C PRO A 358 -13.26 -2.27 0.05
N VAL A 359 -12.84 -3.43 -0.42
CA VAL A 359 -12.14 -3.58 -1.71
C VAL A 359 -12.76 -4.69 -2.55
N ARG A 360 -12.88 -4.45 -3.85
CA ARG A 360 -13.30 -5.47 -4.80
C ARG A 360 -12.12 -6.35 -5.17
N VAL A 361 -12.20 -7.62 -4.87
CA VAL A 361 -11.19 -8.62 -5.27
C VAL A 361 -11.48 -9.16 -6.66
N HIS A 362 -12.74 -9.54 -6.92
CA HIS A 362 -13.25 -9.89 -8.24
C HIS A 362 -14.78 -9.66 -8.29
N ARG A 363 -15.43 -10.04 -9.41
CA ARG A 363 -16.83 -9.72 -9.70
C ARG A 363 -17.82 -10.07 -8.57
N SER A 364 -17.58 -11.15 -7.83
CA SER A 364 -18.48 -11.66 -6.78
C SER A 364 -17.84 -11.70 -5.39
N LEU A 365 -16.62 -11.16 -5.21
CA LEU A 365 -15.92 -11.17 -3.94
C LEU A 365 -15.48 -9.77 -3.55
N VAL A 366 -16.02 -9.30 -2.45
CA VAL A 366 -15.62 -8.07 -1.76
C VAL A 366 -14.96 -8.47 -0.44
N ARG A 367 -13.91 -7.80 -0.08
CA ARG A 367 -13.23 -7.91 1.20
C ARG A 367 -13.10 -6.54 1.83
N ALA A 368 -13.03 -6.49 3.13
CA ALA A 368 -12.66 -5.30 3.86
C ALA A 368 -11.22 -5.44 4.37
N VAL A 369 -10.36 -4.50 4.01
CA VAL A 369 -9.09 -4.31 4.70
C VAL A 369 -9.40 -3.65 6.04
N VAL A 370 -8.98 -4.30 7.13
CA VAL A 370 -9.24 -3.86 8.49
C VAL A 370 -7.91 -3.73 9.22
N VAL A 371 -7.67 -2.56 9.81
CA VAL A 371 -6.51 -2.32 10.67
C VAL A 371 -7.02 -1.96 12.06
N CYS A 372 -6.50 -2.64 13.07
CA CYS A 372 -6.86 -2.38 14.46
C CYS A 372 -5.61 -2.01 15.26
N HIS A 373 -5.72 -0.92 16.01
CA HIS A 373 -4.73 -0.50 16.98
C HIS A 373 -5.20 -0.89 18.40
N PRO A 374 -4.30 -1.00 19.38
CA PRO A 374 -4.70 -1.18 20.76
C PRO A 374 -5.68 -0.09 21.21
N ALA A 375 -6.72 -0.47 21.96
CA ALA A 375 -7.50 0.51 22.70
C ALA A 375 -6.66 1.02 23.88
N ASP A 376 -6.82 2.31 24.18
CA ASP A 376 -6.17 2.98 25.31
C ASP A 376 -6.53 2.36 26.66
#